data_dac751738f83b8524b2aee06f30d592e
#
_entry.id   dac751738f83b8524b2aee06f30d592e
#
_cell.length_a   1.000
_cell.length_b   1.000
_cell.length_c   1.000
_cell.angle_alpha   90.00
_cell.angle_beta   90.00
_cell.angle_gamma   90.00
#
_symmetry.space_group_name_H-M   'P 1'
#
loop_
_entity.id
_entity.type
_entity.pdbx_description
1 polymer ?
#
loop_
_entity_poly.entity_id
_entity_poly.type
_entity_poly.pdbx_seq_one_letter_code
_entity_poly.pdbx_strand_id
1 'polypeptide(L)'
;MKSTSINISRFFIKTYALIQIVFALILTFGGAYLLYLGGSIYYLFTGILLLISGIYIFRIKLSGTKIFAVIFVYTLIWTMWEAGTRFWGWIPRLATIAIFAFFLTLLLPYFEHGIRKKIAYSFTGLIVICFFTAGALAWYPYFTTLDNSQIPQNTTNTYHSVSAQPDDDWRYYGRDTQGTRFSPSNQITPENINQLKQVWVTRTGDMPPIDKKNKWAAQTTPIKVNDALYLCTATNNMLKLDARTGKKIWEYKHNLAYEKLPSTAVCRGVTFYTSKVIPENEICHEKVIEGTLDMQLIAVDAKTGKACPQFGTKGHVNLLEGIGHTVPGFMAVTSPPPVVNGVIVVNHKVQDNQRRTAPSGVIRAYDVDTGSLKWAWDVRQPNRHGLPPKGETYSRGTPNSWTVMTVDEKLNTVYVPTGSSAPDYYSALRTEEENQISTAVVALDALTGVKKWSFQTVHKDAWDYDLGSQATLLDYKDQSGNVVPALIMPTKRGQTFVLNRITGKPISNVVERQAPKSIIPDDVRSPTQPWSVDIPRLGFSDLTESKMWGISPIDQMLCRIK
;
A
#
# COMPACT_ATOMS: atom_id res chain seq x y z
N MET A 1 22.38 41.52 45.07
CA MET A 1 22.24 40.12 44.54
C MET A 1 20.89 39.47 44.86
N LYS A 2 20.29 39.51 46.04
CA LYS A 2 18.96 38.89 46.32
C LYS A 2 17.81 39.49 45.51
N SER A 3 17.77 40.80 45.27
CA SER A 3 16.71 41.49 44.53
C SER A 3 16.68 41.11 43.04
N THR A 4 17.84 40.96 42.40
CA THR A 4 17.98 40.59 40.98
C THR A 4 17.57 39.14 40.74
N SER A 5 17.88 38.24 41.65
CA SER A 5 17.53 36.79 41.57
C SER A 5 16.01 36.55 41.72
N ILE A 6 15.32 37.35 42.52
CA ILE A 6 13.86 37.29 42.71
C ILE A 6 13.13 37.79 41.45
N ASN A 7 13.66 38.82 40.78
CA ASN A 7 13.05 39.34 39.56
C ASN A 7 13.20 38.36 38.39
N ILE A 8 14.32 37.65 38.28
CA ILE A 8 14.57 36.63 37.26
C ILE A 8 13.64 35.42 37.45
N SER A 9 13.47 34.92 38.67
CA SER A 9 12.58 33.76 38.90
C SER A 9 11.10 34.09 38.63
N ARG A 10 10.66 35.33 39.00
CA ARG A 10 9.30 35.78 38.66
C ARG A 10 9.08 35.91 37.16
N PHE A 11 10.08 36.33 36.42
CA PHE A 11 10.03 36.37 34.96
C PHE A 11 9.79 34.98 34.38
N PHE A 12 10.57 33.95 34.77
CA PHE A 12 10.41 32.59 34.28
C PHE A 12 9.04 31.98 34.65
N ILE A 13 8.53 32.20 35.85
CA ILE A 13 7.19 31.75 36.27
C ILE A 13 6.10 32.36 35.38
N LYS A 14 6.19 33.67 35.11
CA LYS A 14 5.20 34.37 34.27
C LYS A 14 5.29 33.91 32.80
N THR A 15 6.49 33.72 32.28
CA THR A 15 6.70 33.18 30.90
C THR A 15 6.13 31.79 30.77
N TYR A 16 6.41 30.87 31.69
CA TYR A 16 5.82 29.54 31.75
C TYR A 16 4.28 29.62 31.77
N ALA A 17 3.72 30.46 32.66
CA ALA A 17 2.27 30.60 32.77
C ALA A 17 1.64 31.15 31.50
N LEU A 18 2.29 32.08 30.79
CA LEU A 18 1.81 32.61 29.52
C LEU A 18 1.76 31.54 28.45
N ILE A 19 2.81 30.72 28.32
CA ILE A 19 2.84 29.59 27.38
C ILE A 19 1.73 28.58 27.70
N GLN A 20 1.55 28.27 28.99
CA GLN A 20 0.46 27.37 29.43
C GLN A 20 -0.93 27.96 29.11
N ILE A 21 -1.14 29.26 29.31
CA ILE A 21 -2.41 29.93 28.99
C ILE A 21 -2.71 29.89 27.50
N VAL A 22 -1.72 30.18 26.65
CA VAL A 22 -1.91 30.10 25.19
C VAL A 22 -2.27 28.67 24.77
N PHE A 23 -1.54 27.68 25.29
CA PHE A 23 -1.84 26.28 25.04
C PHE A 23 -3.24 25.89 25.51
N ALA A 24 -3.64 26.35 26.72
CA ALA A 24 -4.96 26.12 27.29
C ALA A 24 -6.10 26.71 26.45
N LEU A 25 -5.91 27.94 25.92
CA LEU A 25 -6.91 28.57 25.04
C LEU A 25 -7.13 27.77 23.77
N ILE A 26 -6.04 27.28 23.12
CA ILE A 26 -6.16 26.44 21.91
C ILE A 26 -6.94 25.17 22.23
N LEU A 27 -6.63 24.48 23.34
CA LEU A 27 -7.37 23.28 23.75
C LEU A 27 -8.83 23.59 24.11
N THR A 28 -9.12 24.73 24.73
CA THR A 28 -10.48 25.11 25.11
C THR A 28 -11.35 25.35 23.88
N PHE A 29 -10.90 26.18 22.94
CA PHE A 29 -11.68 26.48 21.73
C PHE A 29 -11.79 25.27 20.79
N GLY A 30 -10.68 24.59 20.52
CA GLY A 30 -10.70 23.38 19.68
C GLY A 30 -11.48 22.24 20.34
N GLY A 31 -11.35 22.08 21.68
CA GLY A 31 -12.10 21.08 22.44
C GLY A 31 -13.60 21.37 22.49
N ALA A 32 -14.00 22.65 22.54
CA ALA A 32 -15.41 23.02 22.42
C ALA A 32 -15.99 22.67 21.04
N TYR A 33 -15.21 22.92 19.98
CA TYR A 33 -15.61 22.56 18.63
C TYR A 33 -15.64 21.04 18.43
N LEU A 34 -14.66 20.30 18.94
CA LEU A 34 -14.66 18.84 18.91
C LEU A 34 -15.88 18.26 19.65
N LEU A 35 -16.22 18.81 20.83
CA LEU A 35 -17.41 18.40 21.57
C LEU A 35 -18.70 18.67 20.79
N TYR A 36 -18.78 19.81 20.11
CA TYR A 36 -19.92 20.13 19.22
C TYR A 36 -20.09 19.09 18.09
N LEU A 37 -18.99 18.54 17.58
CA LEU A 37 -19.00 17.45 16.60
C LEU A 37 -19.30 16.06 17.20
N GLY A 38 -19.53 15.97 18.52
CA GLY A 38 -19.82 14.72 19.23
C GLY A 38 -18.57 13.97 19.72
N GLY A 39 -17.39 14.60 19.65
CA GLY A 39 -16.12 14.01 20.07
C GLY A 39 -15.82 14.17 21.57
N SER A 40 -14.58 13.86 21.96
CA SER A 40 -14.13 13.77 23.36
C SER A 40 -14.21 15.08 24.13
N ILE A 41 -14.85 15.07 25.29
CA ILE A 41 -14.93 16.18 26.24
C ILE A 41 -13.58 16.50 26.91
N TYR A 42 -12.63 15.58 26.86
CA TYR A 42 -11.33 15.70 27.55
C TYR A 42 -10.61 17.02 27.24
N TYR A 43 -10.55 17.40 25.97
CA TYR A 43 -9.79 18.59 25.53
C TYR A 43 -10.37 19.88 26.07
N LEU A 44 -11.69 20.03 26.03
CA LEU A 44 -12.38 21.21 26.59
C LEU A 44 -12.15 21.32 28.09
N PHE A 45 -12.38 20.21 28.82
CA PHE A 45 -12.25 20.19 30.28
C PHE A 45 -10.80 20.46 30.72
N THR A 46 -9.84 19.79 30.09
CA THR A 46 -8.41 20.00 30.35
C THR A 46 -7.98 21.41 29.99
N GLY A 47 -8.46 21.96 28.86
CA GLY A 47 -8.17 23.33 28.46
C GLY A 47 -8.63 24.36 29.49
N ILE A 48 -9.87 24.28 29.97
CA ILE A 48 -10.41 25.17 30.99
C ILE A 48 -9.59 25.06 32.29
N LEU A 49 -9.30 23.87 32.76
CA LEU A 49 -8.53 23.68 33.99
C LEU A 49 -7.08 24.20 33.85
N LEU A 50 -6.43 23.99 32.70
CA LEU A 50 -5.10 24.52 32.41
C LEU A 50 -5.11 26.07 32.37
N LEU A 51 -6.18 26.65 31.82
CA LEU A 51 -6.35 28.12 31.81
C LEU A 51 -6.43 28.68 33.23
N ILE A 52 -7.29 28.08 34.07
CA ILE A 52 -7.41 28.46 35.48
C ILE A 52 -6.07 28.30 36.21
N SER A 53 -5.41 27.15 36.06
CA SER A 53 -4.08 26.88 36.62
C SER A 53 -3.07 27.93 36.17
N GLY A 54 -3.00 28.23 34.86
CA GLY A 54 -2.08 29.21 34.29
C GLY A 54 -2.28 30.63 34.84
N ILE A 55 -3.53 31.07 35.02
CA ILE A 55 -3.85 32.37 35.63
C ILE A 55 -3.35 32.43 37.06
N TYR A 56 -3.55 31.38 37.88
CA TYR A 56 -3.04 31.36 39.25
C TYR A 56 -1.50 31.32 39.30
N ILE A 57 -0.84 30.56 38.39
CA ILE A 57 0.62 30.51 38.25
C ILE A 57 1.16 31.90 37.84
N PHE A 58 0.51 32.56 36.87
CA PHE A 58 0.89 33.92 36.47
C PHE A 58 0.87 34.92 37.64
N ARG A 59 -0.10 34.73 38.56
CA ARG A 59 -0.19 35.48 39.82
C ARG A 59 0.76 34.95 40.91
N ILE A 60 1.65 34.03 40.59
CA ILE A 60 2.64 33.41 41.49
C ILE A 60 1.98 32.67 42.68
N LYS A 61 0.74 32.23 42.55
CA LYS A 61 0.02 31.51 43.61
C LYS A 61 0.25 29.99 43.50
N LEU A 62 0.65 29.36 44.60
CA LEU A 62 0.88 27.91 44.68
C LEU A 62 -0.38 27.06 44.36
N SER A 63 -1.59 27.65 44.55
CA SER A 63 -2.84 26.98 44.16
C SER A 63 -2.89 26.59 42.68
N GLY A 64 -2.25 27.35 41.77
CA GLY A 64 -2.15 27.01 40.37
C GLY A 64 -1.41 25.69 40.11
N THR A 65 -0.34 25.46 40.88
CA THR A 65 0.44 24.20 40.75
C THR A 65 -0.32 22.99 41.27
N LYS A 66 -1.17 23.16 42.30
CA LYS A 66 -2.06 22.09 42.81
C LYS A 66 -3.11 21.72 41.76
N ILE A 67 -3.73 22.70 41.09
CA ILE A 67 -4.67 22.47 40.00
C ILE A 67 -3.96 21.73 38.87
N PHE A 68 -2.75 22.14 38.48
CA PHE A 68 -1.97 21.44 37.48
C PHE A 68 -1.68 19.97 37.85
N ALA A 69 -1.36 19.70 39.10
CA ALA A 69 -1.16 18.31 39.58
C ALA A 69 -2.41 17.44 39.39
N VAL A 70 -3.60 17.98 39.67
CA VAL A 70 -4.87 17.32 39.43
C VAL A 70 -5.07 17.04 37.92
N ILE A 71 -4.76 18.03 37.07
CA ILE A 71 -4.83 17.87 35.61
C ILE A 71 -3.89 16.76 35.13
N PHE A 72 -2.66 16.71 35.65
CA PHE A 72 -1.68 15.68 35.30
C PHE A 72 -2.20 14.29 35.63
N VAL A 73 -2.73 14.09 36.84
CA VAL A 73 -3.30 12.81 37.27
C VAL A 73 -4.53 12.45 36.42
N TYR A 74 -5.41 13.41 36.16
CA TYR A 74 -6.57 13.22 35.28
C TYR A 74 -6.16 12.81 33.88
N THR A 75 -5.15 13.49 33.28
CA THR A 75 -4.61 13.15 31.97
C THR A 75 -3.99 11.75 31.96
N LEU A 76 -3.28 11.38 33.01
CA LEU A 76 -2.69 10.04 33.11
C LEU A 76 -3.78 8.95 33.13
N ILE A 77 -4.81 9.12 33.94
CA ILE A 77 -5.94 8.18 34.02
C ILE A 77 -6.66 8.09 32.66
N TRP A 78 -6.95 9.23 32.06
CA TRP A 78 -7.59 9.27 30.73
C TRP A 78 -6.71 8.59 29.66
N THR A 79 -5.40 8.84 29.67
CA THR A 79 -4.45 8.22 28.74
C THR A 79 -4.45 6.70 28.88
N MET A 80 -4.42 6.20 30.11
CA MET A 80 -4.47 4.75 30.37
C MET A 80 -5.82 4.13 29.95
N TRP A 81 -6.91 4.83 30.20
CA TRP A 81 -8.25 4.38 29.79
C TRP A 81 -8.41 4.31 28.27
N GLU A 82 -7.91 5.32 27.53
CA GLU A 82 -8.13 5.42 26.09
C GLU A 82 -7.07 4.69 25.24
N ALA A 83 -5.81 4.70 25.66
CA ALA A 83 -4.67 4.14 24.92
C ALA A 83 -4.12 2.83 25.52
N GLY A 84 -4.59 2.42 26.70
CA GLY A 84 -4.06 1.26 27.42
C GLY A 84 -2.57 1.42 27.70
N THR A 85 -1.81 0.36 27.49
CA THR A 85 -0.34 0.32 27.72
C THR A 85 0.48 0.63 26.48
N ARG A 86 -0.13 1.07 25.38
CA ARG A 86 0.59 1.33 24.12
C ARG A 86 1.40 2.62 24.22
N PHE A 87 2.71 2.52 24.23
CA PHE A 87 3.63 3.65 24.31
C PHE A 87 3.30 4.78 23.31
N TRP A 88 3.16 4.47 22.02
CA TRP A 88 2.86 5.46 20.98
C TRP A 88 1.49 6.12 21.13
N GLY A 89 0.56 5.49 21.83
CA GLY A 89 -0.71 6.10 22.22
C GLY A 89 -0.58 7.13 23.36
N TRP A 90 0.47 7.05 24.17
CA TRP A 90 0.71 8.00 25.28
C TRP A 90 1.32 9.32 24.80
N ILE A 91 2.09 9.30 23.70
CA ILE A 91 2.78 10.48 23.18
C ILE A 91 1.81 11.66 22.97
N PRO A 92 0.75 11.55 22.14
CA PRO A 92 -0.16 12.66 21.89
C PRO A 92 -0.98 13.08 23.10
N ARG A 93 -1.12 12.26 24.11
CA ARG A 93 -1.97 12.50 25.27
C ARG A 93 -1.22 13.05 26.47
N LEU A 94 -0.07 12.47 26.77
CA LEU A 94 0.64 12.70 28.02
C LEU A 94 1.95 13.50 27.86
N ALA A 95 2.68 13.35 26.74
CA ALA A 95 4.03 13.90 26.64
C ALA A 95 4.09 15.43 26.85
N THR A 96 3.21 16.19 26.22
CA THR A 96 3.19 17.65 26.36
C THR A 96 2.86 18.08 27.80
N ILE A 97 1.89 17.42 28.45
CA ILE A 97 1.52 17.71 29.83
C ILE A 97 2.67 17.33 30.78
N ALA A 98 3.41 16.25 30.50
CA ALA A 98 4.59 15.86 31.25
C ALA A 98 5.75 16.85 31.07
N ILE A 99 5.93 17.45 29.89
CA ILE A 99 6.89 18.53 29.64
C ILE A 99 6.52 19.77 30.47
N PHE A 100 5.24 20.16 30.48
CA PHE A 100 4.78 21.23 31.37
C PHE A 100 5.04 20.91 32.85
N ALA A 101 4.77 19.66 33.27
CA ALA A 101 5.04 19.23 34.65
C ALA A 101 6.54 19.31 34.99
N PHE A 102 7.41 18.90 34.07
CA PHE A 102 8.87 19.00 34.25
C PHE A 102 9.32 20.45 34.54
N PHE A 103 8.94 21.39 33.67
CA PHE A 103 9.30 22.79 33.88
C PHE A 103 8.65 23.39 35.14
N LEU A 104 7.41 23.02 35.43
CA LEU A 104 6.72 23.47 36.62
C LEU A 104 7.40 22.99 37.90
N THR A 105 7.86 21.75 37.96
CA THR A 105 8.58 21.22 39.13
C THR A 105 9.90 21.95 39.40
N LEU A 106 10.62 22.37 38.35
CA LEU A 106 11.81 23.22 38.48
C LEU A 106 11.51 24.61 39.08
N LEU A 107 10.31 25.13 38.83
CA LEU A 107 9.87 26.46 39.29
C LEU A 107 9.24 26.44 40.67
N LEU A 108 8.82 25.27 41.20
CA LEU A 108 8.14 25.17 42.51
C LEU A 108 8.84 25.84 43.68
N PRO A 109 10.19 25.82 43.83
CA PRO A 109 10.88 26.47 44.94
C PRO A 109 10.77 27.98 44.95
N TYR A 110 10.37 28.61 43.86
CA TYR A 110 10.36 30.06 43.68
C TYR A 110 8.96 30.69 43.84
N PHE A 111 7.95 29.89 44.19
CA PHE A 111 6.62 30.39 44.55
C PHE A 111 6.59 30.90 45.98
N GLU A 112 5.65 31.80 46.28
CA GLU A 112 5.33 32.16 47.64
C GLU A 112 4.87 30.93 48.41
N HIS A 113 5.52 30.65 49.55
CA HIS A 113 5.38 29.38 50.28
C HIS A 113 5.75 28.12 49.48
N GLY A 114 6.72 28.26 48.57
CA GLY A 114 7.17 27.15 47.68
C GLY A 114 7.76 25.97 48.45
N ILE A 115 7.77 24.83 47.75
CA ILE A 115 8.28 23.57 48.29
C ILE A 115 9.80 23.61 48.43
N ARG A 116 10.38 22.95 49.45
CA ARG A 116 11.83 22.84 49.64
C ARG A 116 12.50 22.34 48.36
N LYS A 117 13.62 22.97 47.95
CA LYS A 117 14.35 22.63 46.71
C LYS A 117 14.59 21.11 46.52
N LYS A 118 15.01 20.42 47.61
CA LYS A 118 15.23 18.98 47.57
C LYS A 118 13.99 18.20 47.12
N ILE A 119 12.82 18.53 47.63
CA ILE A 119 11.54 17.86 47.29
C ILE A 119 11.15 18.19 45.85
N ALA A 120 11.25 19.47 45.43
CA ALA A 120 10.93 19.89 44.08
C ALA A 120 11.80 19.13 43.03
N TYR A 121 13.12 19.08 43.27
CA TYR A 121 14.06 18.41 42.37
C TYR A 121 13.91 16.89 42.39
N SER A 122 13.42 16.29 43.49
CA SER A 122 13.06 14.87 43.51
C SER A 122 11.89 14.59 42.57
N PHE A 123 10.86 15.45 42.52
CA PHE A 123 9.78 15.31 41.53
C PHE A 123 10.28 15.50 40.10
N THR A 124 11.16 16.44 39.85
CA THR A 124 11.80 16.60 38.53
C THR A 124 12.56 15.36 38.14
N GLY A 125 13.38 14.79 39.04
CA GLY A 125 14.12 13.56 38.83
C GLY A 125 13.20 12.35 38.52
N LEU A 126 12.08 12.25 39.24
CA LEU A 126 11.10 11.21 38.98
C LEU A 126 10.48 11.33 37.57
N ILE A 127 10.14 12.54 37.12
CA ILE A 127 9.63 12.77 35.76
C ILE A 127 10.68 12.37 34.73
N VAL A 128 11.95 12.70 34.94
CA VAL A 128 13.06 12.32 34.05
C VAL A 128 13.20 10.81 33.97
N ILE A 129 13.18 10.12 35.12
CA ILE A 129 13.23 8.64 35.16
C ILE A 129 12.04 8.05 34.40
N CYS A 130 10.82 8.57 34.61
CA CYS A 130 9.65 8.12 33.87
C CYS A 130 9.80 8.33 32.35
N PHE A 131 10.40 9.44 31.93
CA PHE A 131 10.68 9.72 30.51
C PHE A 131 11.66 8.70 29.91
N PHE A 132 12.77 8.40 30.61
CA PHE A 132 13.73 7.40 30.14
C PHE A 132 13.15 5.98 30.14
N THR A 133 12.38 5.63 31.16
CA THR A 133 11.68 4.33 31.22
C THR A 133 10.67 4.21 30.08
N ALA A 134 9.87 5.25 29.82
CA ALA A 134 8.94 5.27 28.70
C ALA A 134 9.67 5.17 27.36
N GLY A 135 10.81 5.87 27.19
CA GLY A 135 11.67 5.77 26.01
C GLY A 135 12.22 4.35 25.81
N ALA A 136 12.67 3.69 26.87
CA ALA A 136 13.10 2.30 26.81
C ALA A 136 11.96 1.35 26.40
N LEU A 137 10.74 1.59 26.90
CA LEU A 137 9.57 0.80 26.52
C LEU A 137 9.17 1.02 25.05
N ALA A 138 9.53 2.14 24.43
CA ALA A 138 9.29 2.38 23.00
C ALA A 138 10.00 1.37 22.09
N TRP A 139 11.13 0.84 22.54
CA TRP A 139 11.93 -0.15 21.83
C TRP A 139 11.48 -1.59 22.11
N TYR A 140 10.53 -1.78 23.04
CA TYR A 140 9.99 -3.09 23.31
C TYR A 140 9.07 -3.50 22.16
N PRO A 141 9.31 -4.66 21.50
CA PRO A 141 8.49 -5.08 20.38
C PRO A 141 7.07 -5.41 20.90
N TYR A 142 6.10 -4.56 20.55
CA TYR A 142 4.67 -4.82 20.78
C TYR A 142 4.07 -5.78 19.74
N PHE A 143 4.89 -6.63 19.15
CA PHE A 143 4.39 -7.68 18.30
C PHE A 143 3.76 -8.76 19.19
N THR A 144 2.47 -8.91 19.10
CA THR A 144 1.85 -10.18 19.48
C THR A 144 2.40 -11.21 18.50
N THR A 145 3.43 -11.92 18.88
CA THR A 145 3.72 -13.20 18.25
C THR A 145 2.46 -14.03 18.41
N LEU A 146 1.80 -14.38 17.31
CA LEU A 146 0.78 -15.40 17.34
C LEU A 146 1.46 -16.62 17.97
N ASP A 147 0.93 -17.06 19.10
CA ASP A 147 1.36 -18.30 19.72
C ASP A 147 1.17 -19.40 18.67
N ASN A 148 2.25 -20.09 18.31
CA ASN A 148 2.20 -21.19 17.34
C ASN A 148 1.18 -22.27 17.73
N SER A 149 0.79 -22.34 19.00
CA SER A 149 -0.28 -23.22 19.48
C SER A 149 -1.68 -22.84 18.96
N GLN A 150 -1.89 -21.58 18.49
CA GLN A 150 -3.16 -21.11 17.93
C GLN A 150 -3.24 -21.22 16.42
N ILE A 151 -2.15 -21.58 15.76
CA ILE A 151 -2.17 -21.91 14.33
C ILE A 151 -2.66 -23.36 14.23
N PRO A 152 -3.79 -23.63 13.52
CA PRO A 152 -4.26 -25.00 13.35
C PRO A 152 -3.13 -25.82 12.74
N GLN A 153 -2.59 -26.78 13.52
CA GLN A 153 -1.54 -27.71 13.08
C GLN A 153 -2.11 -28.78 12.13
N ASN A 154 -2.97 -28.40 11.18
CA ASN A 154 -3.42 -29.30 10.13
C ASN A 154 -2.32 -29.48 9.07
N THR A 155 -1.23 -30.08 9.51
CA THR A 155 0.03 -30.18 8.79
C THR A 155 0.19 -31.42 7.91
N THR A 156 -0.86 -32.16 7.67
CA THR A 156 -0.80 -33.32 6.74
C THR A 156 -1.23 -32.98 5.30
N ASN A 157 -1.45 -31.73 4.98
CA ASN A 157 -1.63 -31.33 3.60
C ASN A 157 -0.25 -31.18 2.95
N THR A 158 0.26 -32.26 2.37
CA THR A 158 1.31 -32.21 1.38
C THR A 158 0.79 -31.37 0.21
N TYR A 159 1.13 -30.07 0.24
CA TYR A 159 0.93 -29.20 -0.91
C TYR A 159 1.85 -29.71 -2.02
N HIS A 160 1.31 -30.52 -2.93
CA HIS A 160 2.00 -30.77 -4.18
C HIS A 160 1.94 -29.45 -4.98
N SER A 161 3.01 -28.66 -4.92
CA SER A 161 3.17 -27.58 -5.87
C SER A 161 3.22 -28.20 -7.26
N VAL A 162 2.27 -27.87 -8.09
CA VAL A 162 2.17 -28.38 -9.49
C VAL A 162 3.24 -27.76 -10.39
N SER A 163 4.15 -26.96 -9.84
CA SER A 163 5.23 -26.32 -10.57
C SER A 163 6.40 -27.30 -10.72
N ALA A 164 6.61 -27.80 -11.91
CA ALA A 164 7.82 -28.54 -12.33
C ALA A 164 9.06 -27.63 -12.45
N GLN A 165 9.14 -26.54 -11.65
CA GLN A 165 10.25 -25.62 -11.65
C GLN A 165 11.36 -26.14 -10.73
N PRO A 166 12.64 -25.94 -11.08
CA PRO A 166 13.74 -26.21 -10.16
C PRO A 166 13.50 -25.49 -8.83
N ASP A 167 13.77 -26.16 -7.71
CA ASP A 167 13.45 -25.66 -6.36
C ASP A 167 14.13 -24.33 -5.99
N ASP A 168 15.23 -23.98 -6.65
CA ASP A 168 16.02 -22.79 -6.41
C ASP A 168 15.70 -21.61 -7.33
N ASP A 169 14.80 -21.75 -8.32
CA ASP A 169 14.42 -20.70 -9.25
C ASP A 169 13.19 -19.91 -8.77
N TRP A 170 13.17 -18.61 -9.13
CA TRP A 170 12.08 -17.67 -8.91
C TRP A 170 11.74 -17.00 -10.25
N ARG A 171 11.11 -17.75 -11.17
CA ARG A 171 10.98 -17.36 -12.59
C ARG A 171 9.92 -16.31 -12.88
N TYR A 172 9.01 -16.06 -11.95
CA TYR A 172 7.90 -15.13 -12.11
C TYR A 172 7.83 -14.17 -10.92
N TYR A 173 7.10 -13.08 -11.06
CA TYR A 173 6.89 -12.11 -9.99
C TYR A 173 6.43 -12.77 -8.67
N GLY A 174 5.48 -13.68 -8.74
CA GLY A 174 4.99 -14.46 -7.61
C GLY A 174 5.63 -15.85 -7.49
N ARG A 175 6.85 -16.05 -7.95
CA ARG A 175 7.63 -17.28 -8.10
C ARG A 175 7.17 -18.17 -9.25
N ASP A 176 5.90 -18.42 -9.40
CA ASP A 176 5.27 -19.26 -10.42
C ASP A 176 4.12 -18.51 -11.12
N THR A 177 3.55 -19.11 -12.16
CA THR A 177 2.41 -18.56 -12.89
C THR A 177 1.15 -18.44 -12.04
N GLN A 178 1.07 -19.20 -10.95
CA GLN A 178 -0.04 -19.22 -10.01
C GLN A 178 0.09 -18.12 -8.93
N GLY A 179 1.25 -17.46 -8.84
CA GLY A 179 1.48 -16.39 -7.86
C GLY A 179 1.52 -16.88 -6.41
N THR A 180 2.02 -18.11 -6.18
CA THR A 180 1.99 -18.74 -4.86
C THR A 180 2.91 -18.09 -3.84
N ARG A 181 3.99 -17.44 -4.28
CA ARG A 181 5.06 -16.86 -3.44
C ARG A 181 5.65 -17.85 -2.44
N PHE A 182 5.43 -19.11 -2.67
CA PHE A 182 5.94 -20.20 -1.85
C PHE A 182 7.25 -20.72 -2.40
N SER A 183 8.32 -20.72 -1.59
CA SER A 183 9.58 -21.39 -1.90
C SER A 183 9.65 -22.71 -1.13
N PRO A 184 9.92 -23.83 -1.80
CA PRO A 184 10.14 -25.11 -1.13
C PRO A 184 11.53 -25.19 -0.47
N SER A 185 12.39 -24.19 -0.67
CA SER A 185 13.72 -24.13 -0.07
C SER A 185 13.63 -24.06 1.46
N ASN A 186 14.37 -24.91 2.14
CA ASN A 186 14.41 -25.04 3.59
C ASN A 186 15.80 -24.72 4.19
N GLN A 187 16.64 -24.05 3.44
CA GLN A 187 18.00 -23.70 3.89
C GLN A 187 17.98 -22.64 4.99
N ILE A 188 16.99 -21.75 4.99
CA ILE A 188 16.81 -20.72 6.02
C ILE A 188 15.70 -21.20 6.96
N THR A 189 16.01 -21.32 8.25
CA THR A 189 15.10 -21.80 9.29
C THR A 189 15.08 -20.83 10.46
N PRO A 190 14.11 -20.91 11.39
CA PRO A 190 14.09 -20.11 12.61
C PRO A 190 15.40 -20.21 13.42
N GLU A 191 16.08 -21.36 13.38
CA GLU A 191 17.29 -21.63 14.15
C GLU A 191 18.53 -20.95 13.55
N ASN A 192 18.55 -20.71 12.23
CA ASN A 192 19.73 -20.17 11.55
C ASN A 192 19.55 -18.79 10.93
N ILE A 193 18.33 -18.20 11.00
CA ILE A 193 18.06 -16.89 10.41
C ILE A 193 18.97 -15.76 10.94
N ASN A 194 19.40 -15.87 12.20
CA ASN A 194 20.34 -14.93 12.81
C ASN A 194 21.78 -15.02 12.26
N GLN A 195 22.08 -16.05 11.47
CA GLN A 195 23.37 -16.24 10.81
C GLN A 195 23.43 -15.63 9.42
N LEU A 196 22.31 -15.09 8.90
CA LEU A 196 22.29 -14.43 7.60
C LEU A 196 23.26 -13.25 7.56
N LYS A 197 24.08 -13.22 6.49
CA LYS A 197 25.03 -12.14 6.23
C LYS A 197 24.80 -11.58 4.83
N GLN A 198 24.90 -10.26 4.70
CA GLN A 198 24.91 -9.61 3.40
C GLN A 198 26.23 -9.96 2.69
N VAL A 199 26.14 -10.62 1.53
CA VAL A 199 27.32 -11.03 0.76
C VAL A 199 27.69 -10.03 -0.34
N TRP A 200 26.72 -9.30 -0.87
CA TRP A 200 26.96 -8.23 -1.86
C TRP A 200 25.82 -7.21 -1.88
N VAL A 201 26.08 -6.06 -2.51
CA VAL A 201 25.09 -5.01 -2.81
C VAL A 201 25.36 -4.51 -4.21
N THR A 202 24.33 -4.43 -5.05
CA THR A 202 24.40 -3.82 -6.37
C THR A 202 23.56 -2.55 -6.42
N ARG A 203 24.18 -1.46 -6.88
CA ARG A 203 23.49 -0.19 -7.16
C ARG A 203 23.15 -0.13 -8.64
N THR A 204 21.87 0.05 -8.97
CA THR A 204 21.42 0.12 -10.36
C THR A 204 21.87 1.38 -11.07
N GLY A 205 22.10 2.47 -10.32
CA GLY A 205 22.47 3.78 -10.88
C GLY A 205 21.29 4.59 -11.39
N ASP A 206 20.08 4.05 -11.40
CA ASP A 206 18.86 4.76 -11.81
C ASP A 206 18.31 5.57 -10.63
N MET A 207 18.74 6.84 -10.56
CA MET A 207 18.37 7.78 -9.50
C MET A 207 17.69 9.02 -10.09
N PRO A 208 16.70 9.61 -9.38
CA PRO A 208 16.08 10.83 -9.84
C PRO A 208 17.10 11.98 -9.91
N PRO A 209 17.00 12.88 -10.92
CA PRO A 209 17.79 14.10 -10.96
C PRO A 209 17.58 14.93 -9.68
N ILE A 210 18.65 15.52 -9.15
CA ILE A 210 18.64 16.27 -7.88
C ILE A 210 17.71 17.49 -7.93
N ASP A 211 17.61 18.12 -9.10
CA ASP A 211 16.81 19.33 -9.37
C ASP A 211 15.34 19.06 -9.71
N LYS A 212 14.93 17.79 -9.78
CA LYS A 212 13.57 17.37 -10.13
C LYS A 212 12.82 16.82 -8.92
N LYS A 213 11.48 16.97 -8.93
CA LYS A 213 10.64 16.28 -7.94
C LYS A 213 10.86 14.79 -8.04
N ASN A 214 11.08 14.14 -6.89
CA ASN A 214 11.25 12.70 -6.84
C ASN A 214 9.96 12.00 -7.29
N LYS A 215 10.04 11.31 -8.42
CA LYS A 215 8.97 10.47 -8.97
C LYS A 215 9.34 8.99 -9.00
N TRP A 216 10.53 8.61 -8.51
CA TRP A 216 11.01 7.23 -8.52
C TRP A 216 10.41 6.44 -7.36
N ALA A 217 9.92 5.22 -7.63
CA ALA A 217 9.50 4.27 -6.62
C ALA A 217 10.13 2.90 -6.90
N ALA A 218 10.99 2.45 -6.01
CA ALA A 218 11.63 1.14 -6.11
C ALA A 218 10.62 0.06 -5.68
N GLN A 219 9.94 -0.56 -6.65
CA GLN A 219 8.94 -1.62 -6.41
C GLN A 219 9.28 -2.93 -7.14
N THR A 220 10.46 -3.03 -7.75
CA THR A 220 10.83 -4.20 -8.54
C THR A 220 11.02 -5.44 -7.65
N THR A 221 10.48 -6.55 -8.10
CA THR A 221 10.81 -7.90 -7.61
C THR A 221 11.74 -8.56 -8.62
N PRO A 222 13.02 -8.77 -8.30
CA PRO A 222 13.91 -9.52 -9.17
C PRO A 222 13.42 -10.94 -9.36
N ILE A 223 13.53 -11.45 -10.58
CA ILE A 223 13.32 -12.88 -10.86
C ILE A 223 14.66 -13.59 -10.99
N LYS A 224 14.74 -14.84 -10.51
CA LYS A 224 15.92 -15.69 -10.61
C LYS A 224 15.68 -16.82 -11.62
N VAL A 225 16.54 -16.90 -12.60
CA VAL A 225 16.57 -18.01 -13.57
C VAL A 225 17.99 -18.52 -13.65
N ASN A 226 18.21 -19.76 -13.25
CA ASN A 226 19.52 -20.35 -13.12
C ASN A 226 20.44 -19.50 -12.21
N ASP A 227 21.66 -19.17 -12.64
CA ASP A 227 22.61 -18.33 -11.91
C ASP A 227 22.46 -16.81 -12.14
N ALA A 228 21.34 -16.35 -12.68
CA ALA A 228 21.11 -14.95 -13.01
C ALA A 228 19.89 -14.36 -12.35
N LEU A 229 19.99 -13.08 -11.97
CA LEU A 229 18.85 -12.24 -11.58
C LEU A 229 18.50 -11.29 -12.72
N TYR A 230 17.20 -11.17 -13.02
CA TYR A 230 16.68 -10.22 -13.99
C TYR A 230 15.74 -9.26 -13.28
N LEU A 231 15.89 -7.98 -13.54
CA LEU A 231 15.09 -6.93 -12.91
C LEU A 231 14.99 -5.69 -13.80
N CYS A 232 14.00 -4.85 -13.52
CA CYS A 232 13.89 -3.52 -14.08
C CYS A 232 14.21 -2.45 -13.04
N THR A 233 14.56 -1.27 -13.52
CA THR A 233 14.65 -0.06 -12.68
C THR A 233 13.35 0.76 -12.75
N ALA A 234 13.26 1.81 -11.93
CA ALA A 234 12.09 2.68 -11.90
C ALA A 234 11.81 3.37 -13.26
N THR A 235 12.82 3.57 -14.10
CA THR A 235 12.68 4.18 -15.43
C THR A 235 12.82 3.18 -16.59
N ASN A 236 12.52 1.88 -16.32
CA ASN A 236 12.49 0.82 -17.32
C ASN A 236 13.86 0.45 -17.94
N ASN A 237 14.97 0.59 -17.21
CA ASN A 237 16.18 -0.07 -17.61
C ASN A 237 16.13 -1.53 -17.13
N MET A 238 16.39 -2.50 -18.02
CA MET A 238 16.48 -3.90 -17.67
C MET A 238 17.91 -4.30 -17.35
N LEU A 239 18.11 -5.07 -16.30
CA LEU A 239 19.42 -5.56 -15.86
C LEU A 239 19.44 -7.08 -15.73
N LYS A 240 20.59 -7.67 -16.08
CA LYS A 240 20.96 -9.03 -15.70
C LYS A 240 22.15 -8.96 -14.73
N LEU A 241 22.01 -9.59 -13.58
CA LEU A 241 23.07 -9.69 -12.58
C LEU A 241 23.46 -11.16 -12.38
N ASP A 242 24.72 -11.41 -12.06
CA ASP A 242 25.14 -12.68 -11.52
C ASP A 242 24.57 -12.86 -10.11
N ALA A 243 23.84 -13.93 -9.86
CA ALA A 243 23.12 -14.15 -8.61
C ALA A 243 24.04 -14.35 -7.40
N ARG A 244 25.27 -14.83 -7.60
CA ARG A 244 26.23 -15.12 -6.53
C ARG A 244 27.04 -13.89 -6.11
N THR A 245 27.35 -13.01 -7.06
CA THR A 245 28.28 -11.89 -6.87
C THR A 245 27.61 -10.52 -6.95
N GLY A 246 26.38 -10.45 -7.45
CA GLY A 246 25.69 -9.19 -7.74
C GLY A 246 26.28 -8.39 -8.91
N LYS A 247 27.28 -8.95 -9.63
CA LYS A 247 27.94 -8.27 -10.74
C LYS A 247 26.97 -8.10 -11.92
N LYS A 248 26.89 -6.87 -12.46
CA LYS A 248 26.10 -6.59 -13.66
C LYS A 248 26.73 -7.28 -14.86
N ILE A 249 25.94 -8.16 -15.52
CA ILE A 249 26.33 -8.88 -16.73
C ILE A 249 26.00 -8.02 -17.96
N TRP A 250 24.78 -7.52 -18.03
CA TRP A 250 24.35 -6.56 -19.06
C TRP A 250 23.29 -5.60 -18.51
N GLU A 251 23.09 -4.49 -19.22
CA GLU A 251 22.05 -3.49 -18.99
C GLU A 251 21.47 -3.06 -20.34
N TYR A 252 20.17 -3.15 -20.47
CA TYR A 252 19.42 -2.54 -21.55
C TYR A 252 18.86 -1.19 -21.07
N LYS A 253 19.26 -0.10 -21.70
CA LYS A 253 18.81 1.26 -21.36
C LYS A 253 17.63 1.67 -22.23
N HIS A 254 16.48 1.91 -21.63
CA HIS A 254 15.30 2.40 -22.33
C HIS A 254 15.40 3.89 -22.66
N ASN A 255 16.22 4.63 -21.92
CA ASN A 255 16.42 6.08 -22.10
C ASN A 255 15.12 6.89 -22.06
N LEU A 256 14.25 6.58 -21.10
CA LEU A 256 12.96 7.25 -20.91
C LEU A 256 13.15 8.71 -20.56
N ALA A 257 12.54 9.62 -21.35
CA ALA A 257 12.57 11.04 -21.08
C ALA A 257 11.77 11.40 -19.81
N TYR A 258 12.29 12.30 -18.98
CA TYR A 258 11.65 12.70 -17.72
C TYR A 258 10.21 13.21 -17.90
N GLU A 259 9.94 13.89 -18.99
CA GLU A 259 8.62 14.45 -19.35
C GLU A 259 7.57 13.37 -19.62
N LYS A 260 8.01 12.17 -19.99
CA LYS A 260 7.14 11.01 -20.22
C LYS A 260 6.81 10.23 -18.94
N LEU A 261 7.45 10.56 -17.82
CA LEU A 261 7.19 9.88 -16.55
C LEU A 261 5.79 10.21 -16.04
N PRO A 262 5.05 9.19 -15.58
CA PRO A 262 3.81 9.39 -14.83
C PRO A 262 4.07 10.07 -13.48
N SER A 263 3.02 10.26 -12.68
CA SER A 263 3.11 10.82 -11.32
C SER A 263 4.12 10.08 -10.45
N THR A 264 4.28 8.75 -10.69
CA THR A 264 5.27 7.90 -10.03
C THR A 264 5.86 6.92 -11.04
N ALA A 265 7.19 6.96 -11.20
CA ALA A 265 7.93 6.00 -12.01
C ALA A 265 8.04 4.67 -11.26
N VAL A 266 7.45 3.63 -11.79
CA VAL A 266 7.37 2.30 -11.16
C VAL A 266 7.58 1.21 -12.20
N CYS A 267 8.50 0.31 -11.95
CA CYS A 267 8.51 -1.02 -12.57
C CYS A 267 8.47 -2.07 -11.48
N ARG A 268 7.49 -3.00 -11.53
CA ARG A 268 7.35 -4.08 -10.52
C ARG A 268 8.15 -5.31 -10.86
N GLY A 269 8.60 -5.47 -12.09
CA GLY A 269 9.40 -6.62 -12.51
C GLY A 269 9.37 -6.83 -14.01
N VAL A 270 10.06 -7.85 -14.43
CA VAL A 270 10.17 -8.32 -15.82
C VAL A 270 9.63 -9.74 -15.96
N THR A 271 9.36 -10.15 -17.18
CA THR A 271 8.93 -11.52 -17.50
C THR A 271 10.03 -12.24 -18.27
N PHE A 272 10.39 -13.45 -17.85
CA PHE A 272 11.32 -14.32 -18.56
C PHE A 272 10.53 -15.35 -19.35
N TYR A 273 10.94 -15.59 -20.59
CA TYR A 273 10.31 -16.58 -21.45
C TYR A 273 11.33 -17.34 -22.28
N THR A 274 11.15 -18.66 -22.38
CA THR A 274 11.89 -19.54 -23.30
C THR A 274 10.98 -19.90 -24.46
N SER A 275 11.36 -19.53 -25.65
CA SER A 275 10.57 -19.80 -26.87
C SER A 275 10.45 -21.28 -27.16
N LYS A 276 9.26 -21.68 -27.59
CA LYS A 276 9.01 -23.06 -28.09
C LYS A 276 9.20 -23.20 -29.61
N VAL A 277 9.40 -22.05 -30.29
CA VAL A 277 9.50 -22.02 -31.78
C VAL A 277 10.86 -21.55 -32.26
N ILE A 278 11.55 -20.65 -31.52
CA ILE A 278 12.89 -20.16 -31.88
C ILE A 278 13.91 -21.22 -31.43
N PRO A 279 14.80 -21.68 -32.29
CA PRO A 279 15.85 -22.65 -31.95
C PRO A 279 16.75 -22.14 -30.80
N GLU A 280 17.26 -23.08 -29.98
CA GLU A 280 18.05 -22.76 -28.77
C GLU A 280 19.35 -21.96 -29.05
N ASN A 281 19.93 -22.19 -30.22
CA ASN A 281 21.16 -21.51 -30.64
C ASN A 281 20.90 -20.13 -31.29
N GLU A 282 19.64 -19.76 -31.49
CA GLU A 282 19.28 -18.46 -32.09
C GLU A 282 19.03 -17.37 -31.05
N ILE A 283 19.25 -16.13 -31.49
CA ILE A 283 19.00 -14.95 -30.66
C ILE A 283 17.52 -14.89 -30.25
N CYS A 284 17.27 -14.57 -28.96
CA CYS A 284 15.93 -14.47 -28.40
C CYS A 284 15.17 -15.81 -28.29
N HIS A 285 15.86 -16.97 -28.32
CA HIS A 285 15.28 -18.20 -27.80
C HIS A 285 14.86 -18.01 -26.35
N GLU A 286 15.73 -17.47 -25.50
CA GLU A 286 15.39 -16.95 -24.19
C GLU A 286 15.31 -15.43 -24.23
N LYS A 287 14.24 -14.86 -23.69
CA LYS A 287 14.01 -13.40 -23.71
C LYS A 287 13.49 -12.86 -22.40
N VAL A 288 13.80 -11.61 -22.13
CA VAL A 288 13.25 -10.81 -21.04
C VAL A 288 12.32 -9.76 -21.61
N ILE A 289 11.12 -9.68 -21.07
CA ILE A 289 10.02 -8.85 -21.59
C ILE A 289 9.61 -7.85 -20.52
N GLU A 290 9.43 -6.60 -20.91
CA GLU A 290 8.99 -5.52 -20.05
C GLU A 290 7.96 -4.64 -20.76
N GLY A 291 6.91 -4.24 -20.00
CA GLY A 291 6.05 -3.15 -20.40
C GLY A 291 6.56 -1.83 -19.77
N THR A 292 6.55 -0.73 -20.53
CA THR A 292 7.20 0.52 -20.11
C THR A 292 6.23 1.62 -19.71
N LEU A 293 6.78 2.64 -19.02
CA LEU A 293 6.02 3.81 -18.55
C LEU A 293 5.56 4.72 -19.71
N ASP A 294 6.18 4.63 -20.89
CA ASP A 294 5.75 5.34 -22.11
C ASP A 294 5.01 4.43 -23.09
N MET A 295 4.40 3.35 -22.57
CA MET A 295 3.53 2.48 -23.34
C MET A 295 4.21 1.75 -24.50
N GLN A 296 5.38 1.14 -24.22
CA GLN A 296 6.00 0.18 -25.11
C GLN A 296 5.97 -1.23 -24.47
N LEU A 297 5.94 -2.26 -25.27
CA LEU A 297 6.28 -3.61 -24.87
C LEU A 297 7.60 -3.97 -25.51
N ILE A 298 8.61 -4.28 -24.71
CA ILE A 298 9.99 -4.51 -25.15
C ILE A 298 10.38 -5.95 -24.87
N ALA A 299 11.05 -6.58 -25.83
CA ALA A 299 11.68 -7.89 -25.64
C ALA A 299 13.18 -7.80 -25.94
N VAL A 300 13.99 -8.28 -25.01
CA VAL A 300 15.45 -8.38 -25.16
C VAL A 300 15.92 -9.82 -24.99
N ASP A 301 16.96 -10.19 -25.69
CA ASP A 301 17.62 -11.49 -25.57
C ASP A 301 18.22 -11.66 -24.17
N ALA A 302 17.84 -12.71 -23.46
CA ALA A 302 18.23 -12.94 -22.07
C ALA A 302 19.74 -13.19 -21.89
N LYS A 303 20.44 -13.63 -22.92
CA LYS A 303 21.89 -13.88 -22.91
C LYS A 303 22.68 -12.60 -23.09
N THR A 304 22.28 -11.73 -24.02
CA THR A 304 23.08 -10.59 -24.49
C THR A 304 22.54 -9.22 -24.09
N GLY A 305 21.26 -9.12 -23.68
CA GLY A 305 20.57 -7.86 -23.41
C GLY A 305 20.24 -7.03 -24.67
N LYS A 306 20.42 -7.57 -25.87
CA LYS A 306 20.09 -6.91 -27.14
C LYS A 306 18.60 -7.07 -27.45
N ALA A 307 18.00 -6.02 -28.04
CA ALA A 307 16.61 -6.07 -28.47
C ALA A 307 16.36 -7.22 -29.47
N CYS A 308 15.23 -7.90 -29.36
CA CYS A 308 14.85 -9.04 -30.20
C CYS A 308 14.39 -8.55 -31.58
N PRO A 309 15.16 -8.75 -32.66
CA PRO A 309 14.87 -8.11 -33.94
C PRO A 309 13.55 -8.53 -34.57
N GLN A 310 13.08 -9.76 -34.29
CA GLN A 310 11.83 -10.31 -34.81
C GLN A 310 10.60 -9.93 -33.98
N PHE A 311 10.76 -9.31 -32.81
CA PHE A 311 9.66 -8.89 -31.94
C PHE A 311 9.21 -7.48 -32.28
N GLY A 312 7.99 -7.32 -32.81
CA GLY A 312 7.44 -6.05 -33.23
C GLY A 312 8.34 -5.31 -34.20
N THR A 313 8.62 -4.06 -33.93
CA THR A 313 9.59 -3.26 -34.70
C THR A 313 10.91 -3.19 -33.92
N LYS A 314 11.90 -3.98 -34.31
CA LYS A 314 13.25 -4.01 -33.69
C LYS A 314 13.21 -4.21 -32.16
N GLY A 315 12.39 -5.13 -31.68
CA GLY A 315 12.25 -5.46 -30.27
C GLY A 315 11.17 -4.68 -29.53
N HIS A 316 10.37 -3.87 -30.21
CA HIS A 316 9.37 -2.98 -29.60
C HIS A 316 8.00 -3.12 -30.22
N VAL A 317 6.96 -3.09 -29.38
CA VAL A 317 5.56 -2.96 -29.79
C VAL A 317 5.01 -1.67 -29.20
N ASN A 318 4.41 -0.81 -30.05
CA ASN A 318 3.77 0.42 -29.62
C ASN A 318 2.39 0.15 -29.02
N LEU A 319 2.25 0.29 -27.71
CA LEU A 319 0.99 0.09 -27.00
C LEU A 319 0.03 1.30 -27.06
N LEU A 320 0.39 2.41 -27.71
CA LEU A 320 -0.52 3.54 -27.93
C LEU A 320 -1.40 3.35 -29.17
N GLU A 321 -1.16 2.33 -29.97
CA GLU A 321 -2.00 2.04 -31.12
C GLU A 321 -3.45 1.78 -30.71
N GLY A 322 -4.42 2.44 -31.38
CA GLY A 322 -5.84 2.35 -31.07
C GLY A 322 -6.30 3.09 -29.81
N ILE A 323 -5.41 3.67 -29.02
CA ILE A 323 -5.77 4.42 -27.79
C ILE A 323 -6.32 5.83 -28.09
N GLY A 324 -5.89 6.43 -29.20
CA GLY A 324 -6.24 7.80 -29.55
C GLY A 324 -5.46 8.85 -28.75
N HIS A 325 -6.03 10.03 -28.59
CA HIS A 325 -5.34 11.14 -27.92
C HIS A 325 -5.05 10.85 -26.44
N THR A 326 -3.80 10.97 -26.06
CA THR A 326 -3.32 10.91 -24.69
C THR A 326 -2.15 11.89 -24.51
N VAL A 327 -1.80 12.20 -23.26
CA VAL A 327 -0.63 13.02 -22.92
C VAL A 327 0.45 12.17 -22.27
N PRO A 328 1.73 12.51 -22.39
CA PRO A 328 2.81 11.77 -21.75
C PRO A 328 2.57 11.60 -20.24
N GLY A 329 2.86 10.40 -19.72
CA GLY A 329 2.68 10.07 -18.31
C GLY A 329 1.24 9.81 -17.85
N PHE A 330 0.24 9.93 -18.74
CA PHE A 330 -1.16 9.64 -18.40
C PHE A 330 -1.44 8.14 -18.31
N MET A 331 -0.74 7.34 -19.11
CA MET A 331 -0.79 5.89 -19.14
C MET A 331 0.59 5.30 -18.91
N ALA A 332 0.65 4.11 -18.33
CA ALA A 332 1.90 3.40 -18.09
C ALA A 332 1.68 1.90 -17.87
N VAL A 333 2.56 1.05 -18.39
CA VAL A 333 2.65 -0.34 -17.95
C VAL A 333 3.59 -0.37 -16.75
N THR A 334 3.08 -0.83 -15.60
CA THR A 334 3.82 -0.79 -14.33
C THR A 334 4.09 -2.18 -13.73
N SER A 335 3.57 -3.22 -14.36
CA SER A 335 3.65 -4.60 -13.87
C SER A 335 4.13 -5.54 -14.96
N PRO A 336 4.87 -6.62 -14.60
CA PRO A 336 5.33 -7.59 -15.58
C PRO A 336 4.14 -8.25 -16.29
N PRO A 337 4.10 -8.23 -17.62
CA PRO A 337 3.03 -8.87 -18.39
C PRO A 337 3.20 -10.40 -18.34
N PRO A 338 2.20 -11.18 -17.89
CA PRO A 338 2.31 -12.62 -17.87
C PRO A 338 2.29 -13.22 -19.27
N VAL A 339 2.98 -14.33 -19.42
CA VAL A 339 2.93 -15.17 -20.63
C VAL A 339 2.14 -16.43 -20.33
N VAL A 340 1.22 -16.77 -21.22
CA VAL A 340 0.39 -17.97 -21.15
C VAL A 340 0.17 -18.55 -22.54
N ASN A 341 0.52 -19.83 -22.74
CA ASN A 341 0.32 -20.55 -23.98
C ASN A 341 0.73 -19.79 -25.27
N GLY A 342 1.89 -19.10 -25.23
CA GLY A 342 2.46 -18.38 -26.37
C GLY A 342 1.93 -16.97 -26.59
N VAL A 343 1.13 -16.42 -25.66
CA VAL A 343 0.69 -15.02 -25.70
C VAL A 343 1.14 -14.25 -24.48
N ILE A 344 1.52 -12.99 -24.68
CA ILE A 344 1.80 -12.00 -23.62
C ILE A 344 0.53 -11.20 -23.41
N VAL A 345 -0.01 -11.19 -22.18
CA VAL A 345 -1.16 -10.36 -21.83
C VAL A 345 -0.70 -9.06 -21.18
N VAL A 346 -1.11 -7.93 -21.73
CA VAL A 346 -0.66 -6.59 -21.28
C VAL A 346 -1.84 -5.83 -20.70
N ASN A 347 -1.65 -5.35 -19.47
CA ASN A 347 -2.49 -4.37 -18.80
C ASN A 347 -1.71 -3.08 -18.59
N HIS A 348 -2.39 -2.00 -18.25
CA HIS A 348 -1.75 -0.71 -17.99
C HIS A 348 -2.56 0.15 -17.01
N LYS A 349 -1.84 1.02 -16.32
CA LYS A 349 -2.40 2.08 -15.50
C LYS A 349 -2.92 3.21 -16.39
N VAL A 350 -4.05 3.80 -16.01
CA VAL A 350 -4.55 5.10 -16.48
C VAL A 350 -4.58 6.03 -15.29
N GLN A 351 -4.17 7.28 -15.43
CA GLN A 351 -4.14 8.26 -14.34
C GLN A 351 -5.55 8.58 -13.86
N ASP A 352 -5.76 8.43 -12.55
CA ASP A 352 -7.06 8.55 -11.90
C ASP A 352 -7.59 9.98 -11.87
N ASN A 353 -8.91 10.11 -11.85
CA ASN A 353 -9.66 11.35 -11.59
C ASN A 353 -9.30 12.57 -12.45
N GLN A 354 -8.69 12.38 -13.63
CA GLN A 354 -8.29 13.52 -14.48
C GLN A 354 -9.42 13.99 -15.38
N ARG A 355 -10.18 13.07 -15.94
CA ARG A 355 -11.34 13.37 -16.82
C ARG A 355 -12.21 12.15 -17.03
N ARG A 356 -13.51 12.37 -17.31
CA ARG A 356 -14.46 11.29 -17.67
C ARG A 356 -14.05 10.52 -18.93
N THR A 357 -13.46 11.20 -19.90
CA THR A 357 -12.98 10.64 -21.16
C THR A 357 -11.49 10.29 -21.10
N ALA A 358 -11.03 9.74 -19.97
CA ALA A 358 -9.67 9.22 -19.84
C ALA A 358 -9.36 8.18 -20.93
N PRO A 359 -8.10 7.88 -21.26
CA PRO A 359 -7.76 6.79 -22.15
C PRO A 359 -8.40 5.46 -21.75
N SER A 360 -8.50 4.53 -22.70
CA SER A 360 -9.09 3.21 -22.46
C SER A 360 -8.28 2.37 -21.49
N GLY A 361 -8.97 1.57 -20.66
CA GLY A 361 -8.38 0.49 -19.85
C GLY A 361 -8.27 -0.86 -20.58
N VAL A 362 -8.28 -0.86 -21.89
CA VAL A 362 -8.27 -2.08 -22.73
C VAL A 362 -7.14 -3.04 -22.34
N ILE A 363 -7.46 -4.33 -22.21
CA ILE A 363 -6.50 -5.41 -22.03
C ILE A 363 -6.19 -6.01 -23.40
N ARG A 364 -4.89 -6.25 -23.69
CA ARG A 364 -4.48 -6.76 -25.00
C ARG A 364 -3.50 -7.91 -24.85
N ALA A 365 -3.52 -8.81 -25.82
CA ALA A 365 -2.54 -9.88 -25.90
C ALA A 365 -1.77 -9.85 -27.23
N TYR A 366 -0.52 -10.20 -27.13
CA TYR A 366 0.43 -10.22 -28.23
C TYR A 366 1.11 -11.59 -28.31
N ASP A 367 1.46 -11.99 -29.50
CA ASP A 367 2.29 -13.16 -29.71
C ASP A 367 3.66 -12.99 -29.03
N VAL A 368 4.09 -13.97 -28.28
CA VAL A 368 5.30 -13.85 -27.45
C VAL A 368 6.60 -13.84 -28.26
N ASP A 369 6.59 -14.39 -29.46
CA ASP A 369 7.77 -14.46 -30.31
C ASP A 369 7.83 -13.31 -31.33
N THR A 370 6.69 -12.88 -31.86
CA THR A 370 6.61 -11.89 -32.92
C THR A 370 6.14 -10.51 -32.45
N GLY A 371 5.48 -10.40 -31.29
CA GLY A 371 4.86 -9.15 -30.82
C GLY A 371 3.62 -8.73 -31.62
N SER A 372 3.07 -9.58 -32.49
CA SER A 372 1.84 -9.28 -33.23
C SER A 372 0.61 -9.34 -32.31
N LEU A 373 -0.34 -8.39 -32.47
CA LEU A 373 -1.59 -8.38 -31.69
C LEU A 373 -2.39 -9.63 -31.97
N LYS A 374 -2.78 -10.35 -30.92
CA LYS A 374 -3.65 -11.54 -30.99
C LYS A 374 -5.11 -11.19 -30.70
N TRP A 375 -5.33 -10.43 -29.62
CA TRP A 375 -6.66 -9.98 -29.27
C TRP A 375 -6.62 -8.71 -28.41
N ALA A 376 -7.76 -8.04 -28.33
CA ALA A 376 -8.04 -6.93 -27.41
C ALA A 376 -9.37 -7.16 -26.72
N TRP A 377 -9.45 -6.88 -25.43
CA TRP A 377 -10.70 -6.90 -24.67
C TRP A 377 -11.04 -5.48 -24.24
N ASP A 378 -12.03 -4.88 -24.91
CA ASP A 378 -12.59 -3.58 -24.62
C ASP A 378 -13.93 -3.76 -23.91
N VAL A 379 -14.05 -3.30 -22.67
CA VAL A 379 -15.22 -3.51 -21.79
C VAL A 379 -16.55 -3.09 -22.45
N ARG A 380 -16.55 -1.98 -23.19
CA ARG A 380 -17.75 -1.45 -23.87
C ARG A 380 -17.94 -1.97 -25.30
N GLN A 381 -16.96 -2.69 -25.80
CA GLN A 381 -16.97 -3.30 -27.14
C GLN A 381 -16.52 -4.77 -27.05
N PRO A 382 -17.24 -5.62 -26.27
CA PRO A 382 -16.77 -6.97 -25.93
C PRO A 382 -16.63 -7.91 -27.14
N ASN A 383 -17.27 -7.58 -28.27
CA ASN A 383 -17.16 -8.35 -29.52
C ASN A 383 -16.05 -7.86 -30.44
N ARG A 384 -15.34 -6.79 -30.08
CA ARG A 384 -14.21 -6.27 -30.83
C ARG A 384 -12.91 -6.87 -30.26
N HIS A 385 -12.36 -7.85 -30.97
CA HIS A 385 -11.17 -8.57 -30.52
C HIS A 385 -9.85 -8.08 -31.16
N GLY A 386 -9.86 -7.02 -31.96
CA GLY A 386 -8.70 -6.44 -32.64
C GLY A 386 -8.54 -4.95 -32.40
N LEU A 387 -7.75 -4.31 -33.27
CA LEU A 387 -7.65 -2.85 -33.28
C LEU A 387 -8.98 -2.21 -33.66
N PRO A 388 -9.25 -0.99 -33.16
CA PRO A 388 -10.39 -0.20 -33.63
C PRO A 388 -10.26 0.11 -35.14
N PRO A 389 -11.37 0.30 -35.86
CA PRO A 389 -11.34 0.79 -37.23
C PRO A 389 -10.56 2.10 -37.36
N LYS A 390 -10.04 2.37 -38.56
CA LYS A 390 -9.30 3.61 -38.83
C LYS A 390 -10.16 4.84 -38.47
N GLY A 391 -9.60 5.70 -37.62
CA GLY A 391 -10.29 6.91 -37.13
C GLY A 391 -11.07 6.70 -35.85
N GLU A 392 -11.23 5.47 -35.37
CA GLU A 392 -11.82 5.16 -34.07
C GLU A 392 -10.75 4.84 -33.01
N THR A 393 -11.20 4.77 -31.74
CA THR A 393 -10.36 4.37 -30.61
C THR A 393 -11.02 3.28 -29.81
N TYR A 394 -10.29 2.62 -28.94
CA TYR A 394 -10.87 1.83 -27.85
C TYR A 394 -11.74 2.72 -26.95
N SER A 395 -12.71 2.12 -26.29
CA SER A 395 -13.69 2.83 -25.43
C SER A 395 -12.98 3.57 -24.30
N ARG A 396 -13.25 4.87 -24.20
CA ARG A 396 -12.58 5.76 -23.25
C ARG A 396 -13.25 5.76 -21.88
N GLY A 397 -12.46 5.96 -20.81
CA GLY A 397 -12.94 6.05 -19.43
C GLY A 397 -13.29 4.70 -18.80
N THR A 398 -12.94 3.60 -19.46
CA THR A 398 -13.23 2.23 -18.99
C THR A 398 -12.32 1.79 -17.86
N PRO A 399 -12.72 0.79 -17.04
CA PRO A 399 -11.87 0.21 -16.01
C PRO A 399 -10.50 -0.17 -16.54
N ASN A 400 -9.46 0.17 -15.81
CA ASN A 400 -8.09 -0.22 -16.11
C ASN A 400 -7.63 -1.38 -15.19
N SER A 401 -6.47 -1.95 -15.47
CA SER A 401 -5.76 -2.88 -14.59
C SER A 401 -4.29 -2.52 -14.55
N TRP A 402 -3.73 -2.32 -13.40
CA TRP A 402 -2.36 -1.83 -13.23
C TRP A 402 -1.45 -2.74 -12.40
N THR A 403 -2.03 -3.72 -11.74
CA THR A 403 -1.29 -4.69 -10.92
C THR A 403 -0.96 -5.96 -11.70
N VAL A 404 -0.23 -6.86 -11.07
CA VAL A 404 0.21 -8.13 -11.67
C VAL A 404 -0.97 -9.07 -11.86
N MET A 405 -1.14 -9.58 -13.06
CA MET A 405 -2.13 -10.60 -13.40
C MET A 405 -1.59 -11.99 -13.07
N THR A 406 -2.50 -12.97 -12.93
CA THR A 406 -2.18 -14.38 -12.71
C THR A 406 -2.73 -15.20 -13.85
N VAL A 407 -2.07 -16.29 -14.21
CA VAL A 407 -2.47 -17.14 -15.33
C VAL A 407 -2.56 -18.62 -14.96
N ASP A 408 -3.50 -19.31 -15.58
CA ASP A 408 -3.64 -20.77 -15.52
C ASP A 408 -3.50 -21.33 -16.94
N GLU A 409 -2.35 -21.94 -17.23
CA GLU A 409 -2.05 -22.47 -18.55
C GLU A 409 -2.97 -23.67 -18.92
N LYS A 410 -3.36 -24.49 -17.93
CA LYS A 410 -4.22 -25.65 -18.15
C LYS A 410 -5.65 -25.23 -18.50
N LEU A 411 -6.13 -24.15 -17.87
CA LEU A 411 -7.46 -23.61 -18.12
C LEU A 411 -7.48 -22.57 -19.25
N ASN A 412 -6.33 -22.25 -19.85
CA ASN A 412 -6.21 -21.16 -20.82
C ASN A 412 -6.83 -19.87 -20.29
N THR A 413 -6.50 -19.46 -19.08
CA THR A 413 -7.17 -18.35 -18.42
C THR A 413 -6.17 -17.34 -17.86
N VAL A 414 -6.43 -16.06 -18.11
CA VAL A 414 -5.79 -14.95 -17.39
C VAL A 414 -6.80 -14.32 -16.44
N TYR A 415 -6.40 -14.13 -15.20
CA TYR A 415 -7.18 -13.46 -14.17
C TYR A 415 -6.70 -12.02 -14.03
N VAL A 416 -7.55 -11.09 -14.41
CA VAL A 416 -7.28 -9.65 -14.47
C VAL A 416 -7.92 -8.98 -13.27
N PRO A 417 -7.11 -8.44 -12.33
CA PRO A 417 -7.62 -7.60 -11.25
C PRO A 417 -7.84 -6.19 -11.80
N THR A 418 -9.09 -5.73 -11.82
CA THR A 418 -9.46 -4.43 -12.36
C THR A 418 -9.52 -3.34 -11.28
N GLY A 419 -9.28 -2.11 -11.68
CA GLY A 419 -9.61 -0.89 -10.96
C GLY A 419 -10.97 -0.34 -11.35
N SER A 420 -11.23 0.91 -10.95
CA SER A 420 -12.44 1.64 -11.30
C SER A 420 -12.40 2.21 -12.71
N SER A 421 -13.57 2.54 -13.25
CA SER A 421 -13.71 3.43 -14.42
C SER A 421 -13.53 4.87 -14.01
N ALA A 422 -13.11 5.72 -14.90
CA ALA A 422 -13.06 7.16 -14.67
C ALA A 422 -14.45 7.81 -14.65
N PRO A 423 -14.75 8.72 -13.71
CA PRO A 423 -13.95 9.10 -12.55
C PRO A 423 -14.07 8.09 -11.37
N ASP A 424 -13.00 7.93 -10.60
CA ASP A 424 -12.91 6.86 -9.59
C ASP A 424 -13.81 7.11 -8.37
N TYR A 425 -13.99 8.37 -7.96
CA TYR A 425 -14.78 8.74 -6.78
C TYR A 425 -16.25 9.11 -7.06
N TYR A 426 -16.73 8.95 -8.31
CA TYR A 426 -18.08 9.31 -8.70
C TYR A 426 -18.65 8.30 -9.70
N SER A 427 -19.64 7.52 -9.27
CA SER A 427 -20.14 6.38 -10.04
C SER A 427 -21.27 6.70 -11.02
N ALA A 428 -21.95 7.86 -10.89
CA ALA A 428 -23.15 8.19 -11.67
C ALA A 428 -22.92 8.32 -13.19
N LEU A 429 -21.67 8.57 -13.61
CA LEU A 429 -21.33 8.72 -15.04
C LEU A 429 -20.85 7.42 -15.69
N ARG A 430 -20.79 6.32 -14.95
CA ARG A 430 -20.35 5.01 -15.45
C ARG A 430 -21.51 4.29 -16.13
N THR A 431 -21.20 3.55 -17.20
CA THR A 431 -22.20 2.66 -17.82
C THR A 431 -22.39 1.41 -16.96
N GLU A 432 -23.44 0.64 -17.25
CA GLU A 432 -23.68 -0.61 -16.52
C GLU A 432 -22.56 -1.64 -16.76
N GLU A 433 -22.05 -1.74 -17.99
CA GLU A 433 -20.92 -2.62 -18.32
C GLU A 433 -19.66 -2.22 -17.56
N GLU A 434 -19.37 -0.91 -17.45
CA GLU A 434 -18.28 -0.40 -16.64
C GLU A 434 -18.47 -0.74 -15.17
N ASN A 435 -19.68 -0.56 -14.64
CA ASN A 435 -20.00 -0.87 -13.24
C ASN A 435 -19.82 -2.36 -12.91
N GLN A 436 -20.19 -3.25 -13.82
CA GLN A 436 -20.06 -4.71 -13.62
C GLN A 436 -18.61 -5.20 -13.58
N ILE A 437 -17.69 -4.45 -14.17
CA ILE A 437 -16.29 -4.84 -14.33
C ILE A 437 -15.35 -4.04 -13.42
N SER A 438 -15.79 -2.88 -12.93
CA SER A 438 -14.97 -2.07 -11.99
C SER A 438 -14.73 -2.84 -10.69
N THR A 439 -13.51 -2.75 -10.17
CA THR A 439 -13.06 -3.35 -8.90
C THR A 439 -13.44 -4.83 -8.78
N ALA A 440 -13.08 -5.58 -9.83
CA ALA A 440 -13.46 -6.98 -10.03
C ALA A 440 -12.25 -7.85 -10.38
N VAL A 441 -12.38 -9.15 -10.10
CA VAL A 441 -11.55 -10.17 -10.75
C VAL A 441 -12.26 -10.58 -12.04
N VAL A 442 -11.60 -10.44 -13.17
CA VAL A 442 -12.14 -10.83 -14.48
C VAL A 442 -11.31 -11.99 -15.03
N ALA A 443 -11.95 -13.09 -15.36
CA ALA A 443 -11.30 -14.20 -16.05
C ALA A 443 -11.54 -14.09 -17.56
N LEU A 444 -10.46 -13.97 -18.31
CA LEU A 444 -10.49 -13.98 -19.78
C LEU A 444 -9.86 -15.27 -20.30
N ASP A 445 -10.40 -15.77 -21.40
CA ASP A 445 -9.71 -16.79 -22.17
C ASP A 445 -8.41 -16.22 -22.73
N ALA A 446 -7.29 -16.85 -22.43
CA ALA A 446 -5.97 -16.31 -22.72
C ALA A 446 -5.64 -16.28 -24.23
N LEU A 447 -6.26 -17.13 -25.04
CA LEU A 447 -6.00 -17.22 -26.49
C LEU A 447 -6.94 -16.32 -27.30
N THR A 448 -8.14 -16.03 -26.79
CA THR A 448 -9.19 -15.32 -27.54
C THR A 448 -9.58 -13.97 -26.94
N GLY A 449 -9.28 -13.72 -25.66
CA GLY A 449 -9.72 -12.51 -24.93
C GLY A 449 -11.20 -12.54 -24.52
N VAL A 450 -11.91 -13.61 -24.77
CA VAL A 450 -13.34 -13.75 -24.40
C VAL A 450 -13.47 -13.85 -22.88
N LYS A 451 -14.37 -13.05 -22.29
CA LYS A 451 -14.66 -13.08 -20.87
C LYS A 451 -15.36 -14.40 -20.49
N LYS A 452 -14.77 -15.17 -19.57
CA LYS A 452 -15.35 -16.38 -19.00
C LYS A 452 -16.28 -16.06 -17.84
N TRP A 453 -15.84 -15.22 -16.91
CA TRP A 453 -16.60 -14.77 -15.75
C TRP A 453 -16.00 -13.50 -15.15
N SER A 454 -16.72 -12.85 -14.25
CA SER A 454 -16.22 -11.77 -13.40
C SER A 454 -16.85 -11.85 -12.02
N PHE A 455 -16.09 -11.42 -10.99
CA PHE A 455 -16.55 -11.30 -9.61
C PHE A 455 -16.15 -9.93 -9.07
N GLN A 456 -17.14 -9.11 -8.71
CA GLN A 456 -16.89 -7.82 -8.11
C GLN A 456 -16.58 -7.95 -6.61
N THR A 457 -15.51 -7.31 -6.18
CA THR A 457 -15.18 -7.19 -4.75
C THR A 457 -15.75 -5.91 -4.14
N VAL A 458 -16.12 -4.95 -4.96
CA VAL A 458 -16.82 -3.71 -4.57
C VAL A 458 -17.80 -3.32 -5.67
N HIS A 459 -19.08 -3.20 -5.33
CA HIS A 459 -20.11 -2.73 -6.26
C HIS A 459 -20.08 -1.20 -6.37
N LYS A 460 -20.12 -0.66 -7.61
CA LYS A 460 -20.10 0.78 -7.90
C LYS A 460 -19.10 1.53 -7.03
N ASP A 461 -17.85 1.08 -7.09
CA ASP A 461 -16.76 1.61 -6.29
C ASP A 461 -16.62 3.14 -6.45
N ALA A 462 -16.75 3.87 -5.36
CA ALA A 462 -16.54 5.31 -5.25
C ALA A 462 -15.52 5.67 -4.16
N TRP A 463 -14.65 4.72 -3.80
CA TRP A 463 -13.66 4.83 -2.73
C TRP A 463 -12.24 4.52 -3.19
N ASP A 464 -12.05 4.20 -4.48
CA ASP A 464 -10.76 3.79 -5.04
C ASP A 464 -10.24 2.47 -4.44
N TYR A 465 -11.12 1.48 -4.36
CA TYR A 465 -10.79 0.14 -3.86
C TYR A 465 -10.23 -0.82 -4.93
N ASP A 466 -9.65 -0.28 -5.98
CA ASP A 466 -8.94 -1.03 -7.01
C ASP A 466 -8.28 -2.30 -6.48
N LEU A 467 -8.34 -3.38 -7.24
CA LEU A 467 -7.61 -4.59 -6.91
C LEU A 467 -6.11 -4.38 -7.17
N GLY A 468 -5.39 -4.04 -6.09
CA GLY A 468 -3.96 -3.73 -6.12
C GLY A 468 -3.04 -4.93 -5.86
N SER A 469 -3.58 -6.14 -5.78
CA SER A 469 -2.83 -7.36 -5.47
C SER A 469 -2.95 -8.40 -6.57
N GLN A 470 -1.88 -9.17 -6.76
CA GLN A 470 -1.93 -10.37 -7.59
C GLN A 470 -2.77 -11.43 -6.90
N ALA A 471 -3.69 -12.09 -7.63
CA ALA A 471 -4.39 -13.26 -7.15
C ALA A 471 -3.43 -14.46 -7.02
N THR A 472 -3.70 -15.33 -6.05
CA THR A 472 -2.98 -16.61 -5.90
C THR A 472 -3.90 -17.76 -6.29
N LEU A 473 -3.40 -18.67 -7.11
CA LEU A 473 -4.13 -19.89 -7.49
C LEU A 473 -3.62 -21.08 -6.66
N LEU A 474 -4.54 -21.90 -6.20
CA LEU A 474 -4.21 -23.15 -5.53
C LEU A 474 -5.32 -24.19 -5.73
N ASP A 475 -4.99 -25.45 -5.54
CA ASP A 475 -5.95 -26.53 -5.50
C ASP A 475 -6.29 -26.78 -4.03
N TYR A 476 -7.50 -26.35 -3.65
CA TYR A 476 -8.00 -26.41 -2.28
C TYR A 476 -8.76 -27.71 -2.05
N LYS A 477 -8.53 -28.38 -0.92
CA LYS A 477 -9.37 -29.51 -0.49
C LYS A 477 -10.51 -29.00 0.37
N ASP A 478 -11.75 -29.23 -0.09
CA ASP A 478 -12.93 -28.92 0.70
C ASP A 478 -13.09 -29.90 1.89
N GLN A 479 -14.12 -29.66 2.71
CA GLN A 479 -14.39 -30.50 3.88
C GLN A 479 -14.72 -31.96 3.53
N SER A 480 -15.14 -32.24 2.31
CA SER A 480 -15.42 -33.58 1.79
C SER A 480 -14.20 -34.25 1.14
N GLY A 481 -13.05 -33.55 1.11
CA GLY A 481 -11.80 -34.02 0.50
C GLY A 481 -11.73 -33.83 -1.01
N ASN A 482 -12.72 -33.20 -1.65
CA ASN A 482 -12.67 -32.91 -3.09
C ASN A 482 -11.67 -31.80 -3.38
N VAL A 483 -10.94 -31.93 -4.47
CA VAL A 483 -10.04 -30.90 -4.94
C VAL A 483 -10.84 -29.83 -5.70
N VAL A 484 -10.86 -28.61 -5.17
CA VAL A 484 -11.51 -27.45 -5.77
C VAL A 484 -10.43 -26.49 -6.28
N PRO A 485 -10.43 -26.15 -7.58
CA PRO A 485 -9.51 -25.17 -8.12
C PRO A 485 -9.89 -23.77 -7.61
N ALA A 486 -9.06 -23.22 -6.71
CA ALA A 486 -9.33 -21.95 -6.03
C ALA A 486 -8.48 -20.81 -6.56
N LEU A 487 -9.03 -19.60 -6.45
CA LEU A 487 -8.37 -18.31 -6.64
C LEU A 487 -8.57 -17.50 -5.35
N ILE A 488 -7.47 -17.03 -4.75
CA ILE A 488 -7.47 -16.17 -3.57
C ILE A 488 -7.16 -14.75 -3.98
N MET A 489 -8.06 -13.81 -3.66
CA MET A 489 -7.91 -12.40 -3.96
C MET A 489 -7.96 -11.56 -2.69
N PRO A 490 -6.82 -11.07 -2.18
CA PRO A 490 -6.78 -10.04 -1.13
C PRO A 490 -7.10 -8.66 -1.73
N THR A 491 -7.78 -7.82 -0.96
CA THR A 491 -8.27 -6.53 -1.41
C THR A 491 -7.80 -5.35 -0.55
N LYS A 492 -7.85 -4.12 -1.07
CA LYS A 492 -7.58 -2.88 -0.32
C LYS A 492 -8.49 -2.72 0.91
N ARG A 493 -9.68 -3.35 0.92
CA ARG A 493 -10.59 -3.36 2.08
C ARG A 493 -10.11 -4.26 3.22
N GLY A 494 -8.98 -4.96 3.06
CA GLY A 494 -8.50 -5.97 4.00
C GLY A 494 -9.32 -7.27 3.97
N GLN A 495 -10.25 -7.40 3.04
CA GLN A 495 -11.02 -8.62 2.81
C GLN A 495 -10.30 -9.52 1.82
N THR A 496 -10.41 -10.82 2.03
CA THR A 496 -9.90 -11.82 1.11
C THR A 496 -11.07 -12.65 0.61
N PHE A 497 -11.20 -12.74 -0.71
CA PHE A 497 -12.21 -13.58 -1.37
C PHE A 497 -11.54 -14.85 -1.89
N VAL A 498 -12.19 -15.99 -1.66
CA VAL A 498 -11.77 -17.29 -2.23
C VAL A 498 -12.83 -17.74 -3.22
N LEU A 499 -12.46 -17.82 -4.48
CA LEU A 499 -13.34 -18.12 -5.60
C LEU A 499 -12.94 -19.44 -6.25
N ASN A 500 -13.91 -20.17 -6.77
CA ASN A 500 -13.64 -21.24 -7.74
C ASN A 500 -13.10 -20.60 -9.03
N ARG A 501 -11.84 -20.89 -9.39
CA ARG A 501 -11.18 -20.21 -10.51
C ARG A 501 -11.72 -20.58 -11.89
N ILE A 502 -12.51 -21.64 -11.99
CA ILE A 502 -13.19 -22.02 -13.25
C ILE A 502 -14.49 -21.22 -13.43
N THR A 503 -15.26 -21.05 -12.36
CA THR A 503 -16.63 -20.51 -12.44
C THR A 503 -16.79 -19.08 -11.90
N GLY A 504 -15.81 -18.58 -11.15
CA GLY A 504 -15.88 -17.29 -10.45
C GLY A 504 -16.78 -17.30 -9.22
N LYS A 505 -17.43 -18.41 -8.88
CA LYS A 505 -18.31 -18.51 -7.72
C LYS A 505 -17.49 -18.54 -6.43
N PRO A 506 -17.92 -17.81 -5.36
CA PRO A 506 -17.28 -17.90 -4.06
C PRO A 506 -17.25 -19.33 -3.52
N ILE A 507 -16.10 -19.74 -2.98
CA ILE A 507 -15.92 -20.95 -2.17
C ILE A 507 -16.11 -20.57 -0.69
N SER A 508 -15.52 -19.42 -0.27
CA SER A 508 -15.79 -18.85 1.05
C SER A 508 -17.18 -18.20 1.09
N ASN A 509 -17.76 -18.13 2.28
CA ASN A 509 -19.07 -17.51 2.45
C ASN A 509 -18.97 -15.98 2.25
N VAL A 510 -19.73 -15.47 1.26
CA VAL A 510 -19.81 -14.06 0.93
C VAL A 510 -21.25 -13.59 1.14
N VAL A 511 -21.43 -12.57 1.97
CA VAL A 511 -22.73 -11.98 2.28
C VAL A 511 -22.77 -10.51 1.83
N GLU A 512 -23.95 -10.05 1.40
CA GLU A 512 -24.18 -8.64 1.12
C GLU A 512 -24.43 -7.88 2.42
N ARG A 513 -23.65 -6.84 2.69
CA ARG A 513 -23.85 -5.94 3.83
C ARG A 513 -24.22 -4.55 3.36
N GLN A 514 -25.09 -3.88 4.11
CA GLN A 514 -25.52 -2.53 3.81
C GLN A 514 -24.32 -1.58 3.68
N ALA A 515 -24.31 -0.79 2.61
CA ALA A 515 -23.29 0.22 2.34
C ALA A 515 -23.72 1.61 2.84
N PRO A 516 -22.78 2.50 3.15
CA PRO A 516 -23.08 3.89 3.45
C PRO A 516 -23.74 4.58 2.25
N LYS A 517 -24.81 5.35 2.51
CA LYS A 517 -25.45 6.19 1.49
C LYS A 517 -24.49 7.30 1.05
N SER A 518 -24.59 7.69 -0.23
CA SER A 518 -23.89 8.88 -0.70
C SER A 518 -24.50 10.14 -0.10
N ILE A 519 -23.63 11.10 0.24
CA ILE A 519 -24.02 12.48 0.59
C ILE A 519 -23.85 13.42 -0.61
N ILE A 520 -23.33 12.91 -1.73
CA ILE A 520 -23.12 13.67 -2.96
C ILE A 520 -24.38 13.55 -3.81
N PRO A 521 -24.96 14.65 -4.28
CA PRO A 521 -26.10 14.61 -5.19
C PRO A 521 -25.78 13.77 -6.44
N ASP A 522 -26.78 13.02 -6.91
CA ASP A 522 -26.74 12.18 -8.12
C ASP A 522 -25.69 11.04 -8.11
N ASP A 523 -24.92 10.85 -7.04
CA ASP A 523 -24.00 9.72 -6.90
C ASP A 523 -24.78 8.45 -6.51
N VAL A 524 -24.98 7.56 -7.48
CA VAL A 524 -25.76 6.32 -7.33
C VAL A 524 -24.86 5.21 -6.84
N ARG A 525 -24.69 5.09 -5.52
CA ARG A 525 -23.96 3.97 -4.90
C ARG A 525 -24.78 2.69 -4.84
N SER A 526 -24.11 1.55 -4.79
CA SER A 526 -24.77 0.30 -4.48
C SER A 526 -25.31 0.32 -3.04
N PRO A 527 -26.53 -0.17 -2.78
CA PRO A 527 -27.09 -0.25 -1.44
C PRO A 527 -26.35 -1.25 -0.54
N THR A 528 -25.69 -2.24 -1.14
CA THR A 528 -24.94 -3.27 -0.44
C THR A 528 -23.55 -3.45 -1.03
N GLN A 529 -22.69 -4.11 -0.27
CA GLN A 529 -21.33 -4.50 -0.69
C GLN A 529 -21.05 -5.95 -0.29
N PRO A 530 -20.33 -6.71 -1.13
CA PRO A 530 -19.94 -8.08 -0.83
C PRO A 530 -18.95 -8.11 0.35
N TRP A 531 -19.15 -9.06 1.25
CA TRP A 531 -18.36 -9.23 2.46
C TRP A 531 -17.98 -10.68 2.68
N SER A 532 -16.68 -10.99 2.67
CA SER A 532 -16.17 -12.32 3.04
C SER A 532 -16.23 -12.47 4.57
N VAL A 533 -16.95 -13.46 5.07
CA VAL A 533 -17.22 -13.62 6.51
C VAL A 533 -16.43 -14.76 7.17
N ASP A 534 -15.98 -15.74 6.40
CA ASP A 534 -15.23 -16.89 6.93
C ASP A 534 -13.74 -16.62 7.11
N ILE A 535 -13.24 -15.58 6.44
CA ILE A 535 -11.83 -15.22 6.45
C ILE A 535 -11.65 -13.95 7.28
N PRO A 536 -10.74 -13.94 8.27
CA PRO A 536 -10.47 -12.75 9.05
C PRO A 536 -10.10 -11.56 8.16
N ARG A 537 -10.69 -10.40 8.44
CA ARG A 537 -10.30 -9.16 7.79
C ARG A 537 -8.88 -8.79 8.18
N LEU A 538 -8.01 -8.64 7.19
CA LEU A 538 -6.65 -8.15 7.38
C LEU A 538 -6.66 -6.62 7.32
N GLY A 539 -5.84 -6.00 8.19
CA GLY A 539 -5.74 -4.55 8.26
C GLY A 539 -6.29 -3.97 9.55
N PHE A 540 -6.34 -2.65 9.61
CA PHE A 540 -6.76 -1.94 10.80
C PHE A 540 -8.26 -2.12 11.06
N SER A 541 -8.61 -2.23 12.33
CA SER A 541 -10.00 -2.10 12.78
C SER A 541 -10.53 -0.70 12.38
N ASP A 542 -11.86 -0.57 12.33
CA ASP A 542 -12.51 0.68 11.95
C ASP A 542 -11.92 1.88 12.68
N LEU A 543 -11.67 2.95 11.93
CA LEU A 543 -11.10 4.18 12.47
C LEU A 543 -12.15 4.83 13.39
N THR A 544 -11.77 5.00 14.64
CA THR A 544 -12.60 5.69 15.65
C THR A 544 -11.85 6.92 16.14
N GLU A 545 -12.56 7.86 16.73
CA GLU A 545 -11.95 9.08 17.31
C GLU A 545 -10.80 8.75 18.27
N SER A 546 -10.97 7.74 19.13
CA SER A 546 -9.95 7.32 20.10
C SER A 546 -8.67 6.76 19.48
N LYS A 547 -8.73 6.30 18.22
CA LYS A 547 -7.58 5.78 17.48
C LYS A 547 -6.80 6.85 16.72
N MET A 548 -7.33 8.07 16.61
CA MET A 548 -6.61 9.17 15.98
C MET A 548 -5.33 9.45 16.74
N TRP A 549 -4.25 9.57 16.00
CA TRP A 549 -2.92 9.86 16.52
C TRP A 549 -2.50 11.28 16.15
N GLY A 550 -1.56 11.84 16.87
CA GLY A 550 -0.92 13.11 16.61
C GLY A 550 0.34 13.22 17.46
N ILE A 551 1.23 14.17 17.20
CA ILE A 551 2.48 14.32 17.95
C ILE A 551 2.27 15.07 19.28
N SER A 552 1.15 15.78 19.44
CA SER A 552 0.77 16.56 20.62
C SER A 552 -0.73 16.50 20.86
N PRO A 553 -1.25 16.91 22.05
CA PRO A 553 -2.68 17.00 22.29
C PRO A 553 -3.41 17.93 21.31
N ILE A 554 -2.77 19.01 20.85
CA ILE A 554 -3.36 19.92 19.85
C ILE A 554 -3.47 19.22 18.51
N ASP A 555 -2.40 18.58 18.05
CA ASP A 555 -2.37 17.87 16.77
C ASP A 555 -3.38 16.71 16.76
N GLN A 556 -3.42 15.93 17.84
CA GLN A 556 -4.41 14.85 18.00
C GLN A 556 -5.85 15.39 18.00
N MET A 557 -6.11 16.49 18.68
CA MET A 557 -7.43 17.15 18.70
C MET A 557 -7.82 17.60 17.28
N LEU A 558 -6.90 18.20 16.52
CA LEU A 558 -7.15 18.60 15.13
C LEU A 558 -7.42 17.39 14.21
N CYS A 559 -6.71 16.29 14.41
CA CYS A 559 -6.98 15.03 13.68
C CYS A 559 -8.35 14.43 14.03
N ARG A 560 -8.85 14.64 15.25
CA ARG A 560 -10.19 14.19 15.69
C ARG A 560 -11.32 15.08 15.16
N ILE A 561 -11.04 16.36 14.92
CA ILE A 561 -11.99 17.32 14.33
C ILE A 561 -12.20 17.04 12.83
N LYS A 562 -11.16 16.63 12.11
CA LYS A 562 -11.22 16.28 10.68
C LYS A 562 -11.88 14.94 10.44
#